data_d7fba9a5188fcadfe81c065daca7f47b
#
_entry.id   d7fba9a5188fcadfe81c065daca7f47b
#
_cell.length_a   1.000
_cell.length_b   1.000
_cell.length_c   1.000
_cell.angle_alpha   90.00
_cell.angle_beta   90.00
_cell.angle_gamma   90.00
#
_symmetry.space_group_name_H-M   'P 1'
#
loop_
_entity.id
_entity.type
_entity.pdbx_description
1 polymer ?
#
loop_
_entity_poly.entity_id
_entity_poly.type
_entity_poly.pdbx_seq_one_letter_code
_entity_poly.pdbx_strand_id
1 'polypeptide(L)'
;ELWGLDISKTRIGQAKNLLKMVGKDARLFTSAMEINPGVPRSHFDIVYSIYGLGWTTDLNATIASAQEYLKPGGIFVFSWDNPLMQCVDAIDGQYAFSCSYVEEREIEIQKMGVSGLRLKNWKLSSYLNCLSKHGFLIQRVVEESAYEQTEADTFKEGKYYSAGKARLFNPVVIVKSKKL
;
A
#
# COMPACT_ATOMS: atom_id res chain seq x y z
N GLU A 1 -10.77 -20.17 2.07
CA GLU A 1 -9.68 -20.27 1.07
C GLU A 1 -8.80 -19.03 1.12
N LEU A 2 -7.48 -19.25 0.95
CA LEU A 2 -6.50 -18.17 0.87
C LEU A 2 -5.93 -18.11 -0.56
N TRP A 3 -5.92 -16.91 -1.13
CA TRP A 3 -5.35 -16.65 -2.43
C TRP A 3 -4.42 -15.44 -2.33
N GLY A 4 -3.39 -15.39 -3.16
CA GLY A 4 -2.47 -14.27 -3.15
C GLY A 4 -1.80 -14.08 -4.51
N LEU A 5 -1.38 -12.85 -4.76
CA LEU A 5 -0.59 -12.51 -5.95
C LEU A 5 0.53 -11.53 -5.58
N ASP A 6 1.64 -11.67 -6.25
CA ASP A 6 2.78 -10.76 -6.19
C ASP A 6 3.52 -10.84 -7.53
N ILE A 7 4.03 -9.72 -8.01
CA ILE A 7 4.82 -9.69 -9.25
C ILE A 7 6.17 -10.43 -9.10
N SER A 8 6.67 -10.54 -7.87
CA SER A 8 7.95 -11.16 -7.55
C SER A 8 7.83 -12.68 -7.38
N LYS A 9 8.39 -13.43 -8.32
CA LYS A 9 8.52 -14.88 -8.22
C LYS A 9 9.21 -15.33 -6.92
N THR A 10 10.20 -14.57 -6.47
CA THR A 10 10.92 -14.84 -5.22
C THR A 10 10.00 -14.71 -4.00
N ARG A 11 9.18 -13.64 -3.92
CA ARG A 11 8.22 -13.45 -2.83
C ARG A 11 7.14 -14.52 -2.83
N ILE A 12 6.64 -14.92 -3.98
CA ILE A 12 5.72 -16.06 -4.12
C ILE A 12 6.36 -17.35 -3.61
N GLY A 13 7.63 -17.61 -3.93
CA GLY A 13 8.38 -18.76 -3.39
C GLY A 13 8.51 -18.72 -1.86
N GLN A 14 8.84 -17.57 -1.30
CA GLN A 14 8.92 -17.38 0.15
C GLN A 14 7.56 -17.59 0.82
N ALA A 15 6.48 -17.06 0.26
CA ALA A 15 5.12 -17.25 0.77
C ALA A 15 4.72 -18.74 0.78
N LYS A 16 5.01 -19.49 -0.29
CA LYS A 16 4.78 -20.95 -0.33
C LYS A 16 5.52 -21.70 0.78
N ASN A 17 6.79 -21.35 0.99
CA ASN A 17 7.59 -21.97 2.05
C ASN A 17 7.03 -21.67 3.45
N LEU A 18 6.67 -20.42 3.71
CA LEU A 18 6.09 -20.01 4.99
C LEU A 18 4.76 -20.72 5.24
N LEU A 19 3.87 -20.78 4.26
CA LEU A 19 2.59 -21.47 4.37
C LEU A 19 2.79 -22.98 4.69
N LYS A 20 3.74 -23.61 4.01
CA LYS A 20 4.10 -25.01 4.28
C LYS A 20 4.60 -25.20 5.72
N MET A 21 5.42 -24.30 6.22
CA MET A 21 5.95 -24.37 7.61
C MET A 21 4.83 -24.28 8.66
N VAL A 22 3.77 -23.55 8.40
CA VAL A 22 2.62 -23.40 9.31
C VAL A 22 1.44 -24.35 8.98
N GLY A 23 1.66 -25.31 8.11
CA GLY A 23 0.63 -26.31 7.73
C GLY A 23 -0.59 -25.70 7.03
N LYS A 24 -0.40 -24.61 6.30
CA LYS A 24 -1.45 -23.92 5.53
C LYS A 24 -1.16 -24.01 4.04
N ASP A 25 -2.21 -23.85 3.25
CA ASP A 25 -2.13 -23.81 1.78
C ASP A 25 -2.82 -22.57 1.24
N ALA A 26 -2.38 -22.13 0.06
CA ALA A 26 -2.96 -21.00 -0.66
C ALA A 26 -2.75 -21.15 -2.17
N ARG A 27 -3.64 -20.56 -2.95
CA ARG A 27 -3.45 -20.39 -4.39
C ARG A 27 -2.67 -19.10 -4.65
N LEU A 28 -1.43 -19.25 -5.13
CA LEU A 28 -0.51 -18.13 -5.29
C LEU A 28 -0.14 -17.93 -6.76
N PHE A 29 -0.23 -16.68 -7.23
CA PHE A 29 0.06 -16.28 -8.60
C PHE A 29 1.24 -15.32 -8.65
N THR A 30 2.12 -15.52 -9.62
CA THR A 30 3.13 -14.52 -9.98
C THR A 30 2.52 -13.61 -11.05
N SER A 31 1.99 -12.46 -10.64
CA SER A 31 1.30 -11.51 -11.52
C SER A 31 1.35 -10.10 -10.94
N ALA A 32 1.30 -9.11 -11.82
CA ALA A 32 1.04 -7.73 -11.43
C ALA A 32 -0.40 -7.60 -10.93
N MET A 33 -0.64 -6.67 -10.00
CA MET A 33 -1.97 -6.49 -9.37
C MET A 33 -3.00 -5.84 -10.30
N GLU A 34 -2.52 -5.22 -11.37
CA GLU A 34 -3.34 -4.63 -12.43
C GLU A 34 -3.97 -5.67 -13.36
N ILE A 35 -3.47 -6.92 -13.31
CA ILE A 35 -3.86 -7.99 -14.23
C ILE A 35 -4.49 -9.12 -13.43
N ASN A 36 -5.65 -9.59 -13.87
CA ASN A 36 -6.25 -10.80 -13.28
C ASN A 36 -5.58 -12.07 -13.85
N PRO A 37 -4.82 -12.83 -13.05
CA PRO A 37 -4.13 -14.05 -13.50
C PRO A 37 -5.04 -15.29 -13.52
N GLY A 38 -6.35 -15.16 -13.48
CA GLY A 38 -7.31 -16.26 -13.36
C GLY A 38 -7.96 -16.37 -11.98
N VAL A 39 -7.91 -15.29 -11.19
CA VAL A 39 -8.65 -15.18 -9.92
C VAL A 39 -10.15 -15.07 -10.22
N PRO A 40 -11.02 -15.87 -9.58
CA PRO A 40 -12.45 -15.84 -9.85
C PRO A 40 -13.09 -14.51 -9.43
N ARG A 41 -14.07 -14.08 -10.23
CA ARG A 41 -14.85 -12.86 -9.94
C ARG A 41 -15.91 -13.16 -8.89
N SER A 42 -16.28 -12.14 -8.13
CA SER A 42 -17.34 -12.21 -7.09
C SER A 42 -17.19 -13.42 -6.17
N HIS A 43 -15.98 -13.70 -5.74
CA HIS A 43 -15.64 -14.92 -5.00
C HIS A 43 -15.26 -14.66 -3.55
N PHE A 44 -14.58 -13.54 -3.28
CA PHE A 44 -14.02 -13.27 -1.96
C PHE A 44 -14.91 -12.36 -1.11
N ASP A 45 -14.92 -12.64 0.17
CA ASP A 45 -15.57 -11.77 1.17
C ASP A 45 -14.66 -10.62 1.56
N ILE A 46 -13.32 -10.85 1.50
CA ILE A 46 -12.30 -9.85 1.85
C ILE A 46 -11.17 -9.92 0.83
N VAL A 47 -10.77 -8.76 0.34
CA VAL A 47 -9.51 -8.52 -0.38
C VAL A 47 -8.69 -7.53 0.44
N TYR A 48 -7.41 -7.76 0.57
CA TYR A 48 -6.53 -6.82 1.27
C TYR A 48 -5.18 -6.64 0.57
N SER A 49 -4.60 -5.47 0.74
CA SER A 49 -3.25 -5.14 0.28
C SER A 49 -2.47 -4.46 1.39
N ILE A 50 -1.47 -5.15 1.93
CA ILE A 50 -0.61 -4.63 3.00
C ILE A 50 0.72 -4.19 2.39
N TYR A 51 0.98 -2.89 2.38
CA TYR A 51 2.16 -2.29 1.74
C TYR A 51 2.40 -2.73 0.28
N GLY A 52 1.30 -3.03 -0.43
CA GLY A 52 1.34 -3.46 -1.83
C GLY A 52 0.81 -2.40 -2.79
N LEU A 53 -0.32 -1.76 -2.44
CA LEU A 53 -1.10 -0.94 -3.37
C LEU A 53 -0.34 0.26 -3.96
N GLY A 54 0.58 0.84 -3.22
CA GLY A 54 1.37 1.98 -3.71
C GLY A 54 2.41 1.61 -4.78
N TRP A 55 2.69 0.33 -4.99
CA TRP A 55 3.56 -0.12 -6.08
C TRP A 55 2.86 -0.20 -7.42
N THR A 56 1.54 0.05 -7.47
CA THR A 56 0.83 0.05 -8.74
C THR A 56 1.22 1.24 -9.61
N THR A 57 1.38 0.98 -10.89
CA THR A 57 1.54 2.02 -11.92
C THR A 57 0.21 2.42 -12.55
N ASP A 58 -0.82 1.58 -12.39
CA ASP A 58 -2.20 1.85 -12.80
C ASP A 58 -3.17 1.59 -11.64
N LEU A 59 -3.42 2.62 -10.85
CA LEU A 59 -4.34 2.56 -9.71
C LEU A 59 -5.76 2.18 -10.14
N ASN A 60 -6.21 2.64 -11.32
CA ASN A 60 -7.55 2.36 -11.80
C ASN A 60 -7.73 0.86 -12.11
N ALA A 61 -6.78 0.25 -12.83
CA ALA A 61 -6.81 -1.18 -13.13
C ALA A 61 -6.70 -2.03 -11.85
N THR A 62 -5.86 -1.62 -10.89
CA THR A 62 -5.70 -2.33 -9.61
C THR A 62 -6.98 -2.33 -8.79
N ILE A 63 -7.63 -1.17 -8.64
CA ILE A 63 -8.89 -1.06 -7.87
C ILE A 63 -10.02 -1.79 -8.59
N ALA A 64 -10.06 -1.75 -9.94
CA ALA A 64 -11.00 -2.53 -10.72
C ALA A 64 -10.83 -4.04 -10.47
N SER A 65 -9.60 -4.56 -10.47
CA SER A 65 -9.30 -5.96 -10.17
C SER A 65 -9.77 -6.35 -8.76
N ALA A 66 -9.48 -5.53 -7.75
CA ALA A 66 -9.94 -5.77 -6.38
C ALA A 66 -11.49 -5.80 -6.30
N GLN A 67 -12.15 -4.91 -7.03
CA GLN A 67 -13.60 -4.85 -7.10
C GLN A 67 -14.19 -6.12 -7.76
N GLU A 68 -13.59 -6.58 -8.86
CA GLU A 68 -14.02 -7.79 -9.55
C GLU A 68 -13.91 -9.04 -8.68
N TYR A 69 -12.87 -9.17 -7.86
CA TYR A 69 -12.66 -10.32 -6.99
C TYR A 69 -13.68 -10.43 -5.86
N LEU A 70 -14.17 -9.29 -5.36
CA LEU A 70 -15.08 -9.23 -4.23
C LEU A 70 -16.52 -9.59 -4.62
N LYS A 71 -17.20 -10.31 -3.73
CA LYS A 71 -18.65 -10.44 -3.73
C LYS A 71 -19.30 -9.07 -3.50
N PRO A 72 -20.56 -8.86 -3.92
CA PRO A 72 -21.36 -7.73 -3.45
C PRO A 72 -21.35 -7.68 -1.91
N GLY A 73 -21.10 -6.52 -1.35
CA GLY A 73 -20.95 -6.35 0.11
C GLY A 73 -19.60 -6.76 0.69
N GLY A 74 -18.68 -7.31 -0.12
CA GLY A 74 -17.33 -7.67 0.30
C GLY A 74 -16.47 -6.48 0.68
N ILE A 75 -15.44 -6.73 1.46
CA ILE A 75 -14.58 -5.69 2.06
C ILE A 75 -13.23 -5.63 1.36
N PHE A 76 -12.82 -4.42 0.99
CA PHE A 76 -11.45 -4.13 0.57
C PHE A 76 -10.74 -3.29 1.63
N VAL A 77 -9.57 -3.76 2.07
CA VAL A 77 -8.72 -3.04 3.02
C VAL A 77 -7.33 -2.91 2.43
N PHE A 78 -6.76 -1.73 2.49
CA PHE A 78 -5.33 -1.58 2.21
C PHE A 78 -4.62 -0.69 3.21
N SER A 79 -3.34 -0.92 3.38
CA SER A 79 -2.42 -0.02 4.04
C SER A 79 -1.29 0.37 3.09
N TRP A 80 -0.88 1.63 3.17
CA TRP A 80 0.25 2.16 2.43
C TRP A 80 0.91 3.31 3.20
N ASP A 81 2.10 3.70 2.77
CA ASP A 81 2.72 4.93 3.25
C ASP A 81 1.77 6.12 3.04
N ASN A 82 1.66 6.97 4.05
CA ASN A 82 1.05 8.27 3.86
C ASN A 82 1.80 8.98 2.72
N PRO A 83 1.11 9.52 1.70
CA PRO A 83 1.78 10.17 0.58
C PRO A 83 2.72 11.31 0.96
N LEU A 84 2.53 11.93 2.12
CA LEU A 84 3.44 12.94 2.67
C LEU A 84 4.84 12.38 2.98
N MET A 85 4.95 11.05 3.20
CA MET A 85 6.24 10.40 3.42
C MET A 85 7.24 10.63 2.28
N GLN A 86 6.73 10.77 1.06
CA GLN A 86 7.54 11.02 -0.14
C GLN A 86 7.81 12.51 -0.40
N CYS A 87 7.20 13.39 0.40
CA CYS A 87 7.27 14.83 0.19
C CYS A 87 8.01 15.56 1.32
N VAL A 88 8.20 14.92 2.47
CA VAL A 88 8.82 15.53 3.65
C VAL A 88 10.17 14.87 3.94
N ASP A 89 11.21 15.65 3.95
CA ASP A 89 12.57 15.23 4.28
C ASP A 89 13.18 16.06 5.41
N ALA A 90 14.27 15.52 5.96
CA ALA A 90 15.10 16.24 6.91
C ALA A 90 16.04 17.18 6.15
N ILE A 91 15.85 18.47 6.28
CA ILE A 91 16.62 19.52 5.62
C ILE A 91 17.10 20.51 6.69
N ASP A 92 18.41 20.73 6.80
CA ASP A 92 19.02 21.67 7.74
C ASP A 92 18.53 21.53 9.19
N GLY A 93 18.42 20.29 9.67
CA GLY A 93 18.00 20.00 11.04
C GLY A 93 16.48 20.10 11.30
N GLN A 94 15.67 20.28 10.27
CA GLN A 94 14.22 20.38 10.36
C GLN A 94 13.52 19.48 9.34
N TYR A 95 12.28 19.10 9.61
CA TYR A 95 11.44 18.44 8.60
C TYR A 95 10.76 19.52 7.75
N ALA A 96 11.00 19.45 6.44
CA ALA A 96 10.43 20.38 5.47
C ALA A 96 9.95 19.64 4.23
N PHE A 97 9.07 20.29 3.47
CA PHE A 97 8.68 19.78 2.16
C PHE A 97 9.86 19.87 1.20
N SER A 98 10.31 18.73 0.68
CA SER A 98 11.33 18.61 -0.37
C SER A 98 10.72 18.64 -1.77
N CYS A 99 9.42 18.45 -1.88
CA CYS A 99 8.68 18.50 -3.13
C CYS A 99 7.19 18.77 -2.93
N SER A 100 6.50 19.06 -4.03
CA SER A 100 5.06 19.28 -4.04
C SER A 100 4.29 17.99 -3.73
N TYR A 101 3.36 18.04 -2.79
CA TYR A 101 2.39 16.99 -2.54
C TYR A 101 1.28 16.94 -3.62
N VAL A 102 1.03 18.07 -4.29
CA VAL A 102 -0.06 18.20 -5.27
C VAL A 102 0.26 17.45 -6.56
N GLU A 103 1.55 17.26 -6.84
CA GLU A 103 2.04 16.59 -8.05
C GLU A 103 2.21 15.09 -7.81
N GLU A 104 1.44 14.28 -8.52
CA GLU A 104 1.63 12.84 -8.55
C GLU A 104 2.77 12.50 -9.50
N ARG A 105 3.91 12.13 -8.94
CA ARG A 105 5.13 11.87 -9.71
C ARG A 105 5.57 10.42 -9.59
N GLU A 106 6.23 9.93 -10.62
CA GLU A 106 6.97 8.68 -10.55
C GLU A 106 8.30 8.93 -9.83
N ILE A 107 8.63 8.04 -8.91
CA ILE A 107 9.86 8.07 -8.13
C ILE A 107 10.62 6.79 -8.45
N GLU A 108 11.85 6.93 -8.90
CA GLU A 108 12.75 5.79 -9.04
C GLU A 108 13.42 5.50 -7.70
N ILE A 109 13.19 4.31 -7.18
CA ILE A 109 13.77 3.88 -5.91
C ILE A 109 15.06 3.12 -6.18
N GLN A 110 16.17 3.71 -5.77
CA GLN A 110 17.47 3.05 -5.73
C GLN A 110 17.70 2.48 -4.33
N LYS A 111 17.25 1.26 -4.06
CA LYS A 111 17.48 0.61 -2.77
C LYS A 111 18.02 -0.79 -2.93
N MET A 112 19.00 -1.14 -2.10
CA MET A 112 19.55 -2.50 -1.91
C MET A 112 20.08 -3.19 -3.19
N GLY A 113 20.72 -2.46 -4.08
CA GLY A 113 21.31 -3.05 -5.30
C GLY A 113 20.28 -3.47 -6.36
N VAL A 114 19.02 -3.11 -6.20
CA VAL A 114 17.98 -3.30 -7.22
C VAL A 114 17.75 -1.95 -7.89
N SER A 115 18.11 -1.85 -9.16
CA SER A 115 17.82 -0.69 -10.01
C SER A 115 16.50 -0.88 -10.75
N GLY A 116 15.81 0.23 -11.04
CA GLY A 116 14.60 0.24 -11.88
C GLY A 116 13.29 -0.02 -11.16
N LEU A 117 13.26 -0.02 -9.82
CA LEU A 117 12.00 0.01 -9.10
C LEU A 117 11.36 1.39 -9.24
N ARG A 118 10.14 1.41 -9.77
CA ARG A 118 9.34 2.63 -9.90
C ARG A 118 8.18 2.62 -8.93
N LEU A 119 7.96 3.73 -8.29
CA LEU A 119 6.83 4.00 -7.42
C LEU A 119 6.12 5.25 -7.95
N LYS A 120 4.81 5.23 -8.03
CA LYS A 120 4.04 6.45 -8.26
C LYS A 120 3.49 6.96 -6.94
N ASN A 121 3.85 8.20 -6.57
CA ASN A 121 3.32 8.83 -5.37
C ASN A 121 1.90 9.34 -5.62
N TRP A 122 0.93 8.46 -5.42
CA TRP A 122 -0.48 8.80 -5.50
C TRP A 122 -0.90 9.62 -4.28
N LYS A 123 -1.69 10.68 -4.46
CA LYS A 123 -2.32 11.41 -3.36
C LYS A 123 -3.34 10.53 -2.63
N LEU A 124 -3.57 10.80 -1.35
CA LEU A 124 -4.65 10.13 -0.62
C LEU A 124 -6.00 10.30 -1.33
N SER A 125 -6.29 11.51 -1.82
CA SER A 125 -7.52 11.77 -2.57
C SER A 125 -7.65 10.92 -3.83
N SER A 126 -6.55 10.56 -4.49
CA SER A 126 -6.58 9.71 -5.69
C SER A 126 -6.96 8.28 -5.37
N TYR A 127 -6.47 7.72 -4.25
CA TYR A 127 -6.94 6.43 -3.74
C TYR A 127 -8.44 6.46 -3.43
N LEU A 128 -8.90 7.46 -2.68
CA LEU A 128 -10.29 7.55 -2.24
C LEU A 128 -11.26 7.76 -3.41
N ASN A 129 -10.90 8.65 -4.34
CA ASN A 129 -11.71 8.91 -5.53
C ASN A 129 -11.75 7.70 -6.46
N CYS A 130 -10.64 6.97 -6.60
CA CYS A 130 -10.60 5.76 -7.39
C CYS A 130 -11.49 4.67 -6.79
N LEU A 131 -11.48 4.47 -5.47
CA LEU A 131 -12.40 3.57 -4.78
C LEU A 131 -13.85 3.93 -5.06
N SER A 132 -14.22 5.19 -4.87
CA SER A 132 -15.59 5.68 -5.11
C SER A 132 -16.03 5.48 -6.57
N LYS A 133 -15.14 5.75 -7.52
CA LYS A 133 -15.38 5.55 -8.96
C LYS A 133 -15.69 4.09 -9.28
N HIS A 134 -15.08 3.13 -8.57
CA HIS A 134 -15.28 1.69 -8.76
C HIS A 134 -16.37 1.10 -7.86
N GLY A 135 -17.26 1.92 -7.30
CA GLY A 135 -18.42 1.44 -6.53
C GLY A 135 -18.08 0.95 -5.14
N PHE A 136 -17.02 1.46 -4.53
CA PHE A 136 -16.72 1.22 -3.13
C PHE A 136 -17.30 2.33 -2.24
N LEU A 137 -17.97 1.94 -1.16
CA LEU A 137 -18.31 2.80 -0.05
C LEU A 137 -17.13 2.83 0.93
N ILE A 138 -16.48 3.98 1.08
CA ILE A 138 -15.42 4.15 2.06
C ILE A 138 -16.04 4.15 3.46
N GLN A 139 -15.63 3.19 4.28
CA GLN A 139 -16.16 3.02 5.64
C GLN A 139 -15.26 3.69 6.69
N ARG A 140 -13.94 3.65 6.48
CA ARG A 140 -12.97 4.23 7.42
C ARG A 140 -11.66 4.54 6.73
N VAL A 141 -11.09 5.67 7.08
CA VAL A 141 -9.70 6.05 6.81
C VAL A 141 -9.02 6.22 8.16
N VAL A 142 -7.87 5.61 8.35
CA VAL A 142 -7.10 5.65 9.61
C VAL A 142 -5.74 6.27 9.31
N GLU A 143 -5.45 7.35 10.01
CA GLU A 143 -4.17 8.04 10.04
C GLU A 143 -3.72 8.23 11.50
N GLU A 144 -4.09 7.29 12.36
CA GLU A 144 -3.77 7.31 13.79
C GLU A 144 -2.51 6.45 14.01
N SER A 145 -1.56 6.95 14.78
CA SER A 145 -0.45 6.16 15.30
C SER A 145 -0.58 5.99 16.80
N ALA A 146 -0.39 4.77 17.28
CA ALA A 146 -0.17 4.49 18.70
C ALA A 146 1.29 4.79 19.08
N TYR A 147 1.78 5.99 18.71
CA TYR A 147 3.14 6.37 19.01
C TYR A 147 3.27 6.72 20.50
N GLU A 148 3.92 5.86 21.25
CA GLU A 148 4.30 6.17 22.63
C GLU A 148 5.51 7.11 22.64
N GLN A 149 5.43 8.20 23.41
CA GLN A 149 6.44 9.24 23.51
C GLN A 149 7.78 8.80 24.18
N THR A 150 8.01 7.50 24.34
CA THR A 150 9.15 6.94 25.09
C THR A 150 10.46 6.88 24.31
N GLU A 151 10.43 6.95 22.99
CA GLU A 151 11.66 7.04 22.21
C GLU A 151 12.16 8.50 22.19
N ALA A 152 13.43 8.69 22.57
CA ALA A 152 14.08 9.97 22.44
C ALA A 152 13.94 10.48 21.00
N ASP A 153 13.32 11.62 20.85
CA ASP A 153 13.00 12.25 19.57
C ASP A 153 14.28 12.79 18.94
N THR A 154 15.06 11.88 18.41
CA THR A 154 16.25 12.25 17.67
C THR A 154 15.87 12.48 16.22
N PHE A 155 15.95 13.74 15.80
CA PHE A 155 16.04 14.08 14.40
C PHE A 155 17.14 13.20 13.76
N LYS A 156 16.79 12.43 12.74
CA LYS A 156 17.74 11.60 11.98
C LYS A 156 17.61 11.92 10.51
N GLU A 157 18.57 12.68 10.04
CA GLU A 157 18.73 13.00 8.64
C GLU A 157 18.77 11.70 7.79
N GLY A 158 18.09 11.71 6.65
CA GLY A 158 18.06 10.58 5.72
C GLY A 158 17.25 9.35 6.17
N LYS A 159 16.65 9.36 7.36
CA LYS A 159 15.81 8.26 7.81
C LYS A 159 14.38 8.41 7.29
N TYR A 160 13.95 7.45 6.47
CA TYR A 160 12.60 7.46 5.87
C TYR A 160 11.50 7.40 6.94
N TYR A 161 11.54 6.38 7.83
CA TYR A 161 10.68 6.33 9.01
C TYR A 161 11.44 6.84 10.23
N SER A 162 10.89 7.83 10.91
CA SER A 162 11.45 8.37 12.15
C SER A 162 10.33 8.80 13.10
N ALA A 163 10.65 8.79 14.39
CA ALA A 163 9.74 9.27 15.43
C ALA A 163 9.34 10.74 15.21
N GLY A 164 10.32 11.59 14.86
CA GLY A 164 10.07 12.99 14.58
C GLY A 164 9.12 13.23 13.41
N LYS A 165 9.28 12.47 12.32
CA LYS A 165 8.35 12.52 11.19
C LYS A 165 6.96 12.04 11.59
N ALA A 166 6.86 10.96 12.38
CA ALA A 166 5.60 10.38 12.85
C ALA A 166 4.80 11.32 13.78
N ARG A 167 5.45 12.31 14.41
CA ARG A 167 4.76 13.36 15.18
C ARG A 167 4.11 14.43 14.32
N LEU A 168 4.60 14.65 13.10
CA LEU A 168 4.05 15.65 12.19
C LEU A 168 2.84 15.10 11.43
N PHE A 169 2.90 13.83 11.04
CA PHE A 169 1.82 13.11 10.38
C PHE A 169 2.03 11.61 10.55
N ASN A 170 0.95 10.84 10.51
CA ASN A 170 1.08 9.39 10.59
C ASN A 170 1.78 8.85 9.32
N PRO A 171 2.86 8.05 9.46
CA PRO A 171 3.57 7.47 8.33
C PRO A 171 2.74 6.53 7.46
N VAL A 172 1.65 6.00 8.00
CA VAL A 172 0.81 4.98 7.36
C VAL A 172 -0.62 5.45 7.26
N VAL A 173 -1.25 5.20 6.14
CA VAL A 173 -2.69 5.31 5.96
C VAL A 173 -3.29 3.91 5.79
N ILE A 174 -4.42 3.66 6.44
CA ILE A 174 -5.23 2.46 6.25
C ILE A 174 -6.61 2.87 5.77
N VAL A 175 -7.07 2.26 4.70
CA VAL A 175 -8.41 2.52 4.16
C VAL A 175 -9.19 1.22 4.15
N LYS A 176 -10.39 1.27 4.75
CA LYS A 176 -11.39 0.20 4.69
C LYS A 176 -12.56 0.66 3.85
N SER A 177 -12.94 -0.15 2.87
CA SER A 177 -14.07 0.12 2.00
C SER A 177 -14.91 -1.14 1.76
N LYS A 178 -16.17 -0.94 1.36
CA LYS A 178 -17.13 -2.02 1.08
C LYS A 178 -17.59 -1.89 -0.36
N LYS A 179 -17.56 -2.98 -1.11
CA LYS A 179 -18.16 -3.06 -2.45
C LYS A 179 -19.68 -2.91 -2.35
N LEU A 180 -20.27 -2.00 -3.12
CA LEU A 180 -21.70 -1.79 -3.24
C LEU A 180 -22.37 -2.84 -4.14
#